data_0b267319eb10f8c653fd5b190bf8a3cc
#
_entry.id   0b267319eb10f8c653fd5b190bf8a3cc
#
_cell.length_a   1.000
_cell.length_b   1.000
_cell.length_c   1.000
_cell.angle_alpha   90.00
_cell.angle_beta   90.00
_cell.angle_gamma   90.00
#
_symmetry.space_group_name_H-M   'P 1'
#
loop_
_entity.id
_entity.type
_entity.pdbx_description
1 polymer ?
#
loop_
_entity_poly.entity_id
_entity_poly.type
_entity_poly.pdbx_seq_one_letter_code
_entity_poly.pdbx_strand_id
1 'polypeptide(L)'
;MSEHDSIPETALAWHRAGTGAALATVIGTWGSAPRQAGSQLAISGGGDIMGSVSGGCVEGAVVVEALEALKDGLPRVLEYGVSDDDAFSVGLACGGEIRILVEPVGGTLPEDLLAAIVTARAARQPLAYGVTLEGWHRRLLGPADLPARFRD
;
A
#
# COMPACT_ATOMS: atom_id res chain seq x y z
N MET A 1 9.59 14.14 -11.29
CA MET A 1 9.06 12.97 -10.57
C MET A 1 8.54 11.99 -11.60
N SER A 2 9.00 10.77 -11.63
CA SER A 2 8.49 9.78 -12.56
C SER A 2 7.07 9.35 -12.17
N GLU A 3 6.31 8.82 -13.13
CA GLU A 3 4.96 8.33 -12.85
C GLU A 3 4.94 7.27 -11.74
N HIS A 4 6.03 6.51 -11.61
CA HIS A 4 6.16 5.48 -10.58
C HIS A 4 6.32 6.05 -9.16
N ASP A 5 6.61 7.33 -9.04
CA ASP A 5 6.80 7.97 -7.74
C ASP A 5 5.58 8.75 -7.26
N SER A 6 4.51 8.81 -8.06
CA SER A 6 3.30 9.60 -7.74
C SER A 6 2.12 8.74 -7.28
N ILE A 7 2.40 7.67 -6.55
CA ILE A 7 1.37 6.69 -6.16
C ILE A 7 0.40 7.25 -5.11
N PRO A 8 0.85 7.86 -3.99
CA PRO A 8 -0.08 8.46 -3.04
C PRO A 8 -0.90 9.60 -3.66
N GLU A 9 -0.28 10.41 -4.51
CA GLU A 9 -0.93 11.50 -5.23
C GLU A 9 -2.04 10.99 -6.14
N THR A 10 -1.78 9.90 -6.86
CA THR A 10 -2.76 9.27 -7.75
C THR A 10 -3.93 8.70 -6.97
N ALA A 11 -3.68 8.02 -5.85
CA ALA A 11 -4.74 7.48 -4.99
C ALA A 11 -5.63 8.62 -4.46
N LEU A 12 -5.03 9.71 -4.01
CA LEU A 12 -5.77 10.87 -3.52
C LEU A 12 -6.62 11.50 -4.63
N ALA A 13 -6.06 11.66 -5.83
CA ALA A 13 -6.77 12.22 -6.97
C ALA A 13 -7.98 11.37 -7.36
N TRP A 14 -7.82 10.07 -7.44
CA TRP A 14 -8.93 9.16 -7.75
C TRP A 14 -10.02 9.22 -6.67
N HIS A 15 -9.63 9.27 -5.41
CA HIS A 15 -10.59 9.40 -4.31
C HIS A 15 -11.38 10.69 -4.42
N ARG A 16 -10.71 11.83 -4.64
CA ARG A 16 -11.35 13.15 -4.76
C ARG A 16 -12.22 13.29 -6.00
N ALA A 17 -11.90 12.54 -7.06
CA ALA A 17 -12.72 12.50 -8.27
C ALA A 17 -13.99 11.66 -8.11
N GLY A 18 -14.18 10.98 -6.98
CA GLY A 18 -15.33 10.13 -6.73
C GLY A 18 -15.22 8.72 -7.33
N THR A 19 -14.09 8.40 -7.96
CA THR A 19 -13.86 7.08 -8.56
C THR A 19 -13.66 5.99 -7.51
N GLY A 20 -13.23 6.38 -6.31
CA GLY A 20 -12.76 5.46 -5.29
C GLY A 20 -11.28 5.12 -5.46
N ALA A 21 -10.61 4.89 -4.37
CA ALA A 21 -9.19 4.51 -4.40
C ALA A 21 -8.84 3.64 -3.20
N ALA A 22 -7.91 2.73 -3.43
CA ALA A 22 -7.25 1.97 -2.37
C ALA A 22 -5.74 2.10 -2.56
N LEU A 23 -5.01 1.99 -1.47
CA LEU A 23 -3.55 2.02 -1.47
C LEU A 23 -3.05 0.69 -0.92
N ALA A 24 -2.25 0.00 -1.70
CA ALA A 24 -1.58 -1.23 -1.29
C ALA A 24 -0.11 -0.94 -1.04
N THR A 25 0.42 -1.43 0.07
CA THR A 25 1.81 -1.19 0.46
C THR A 25 2.45 -2.52 0.86
N VAL A 26 3.62 -2.80 0.33
CA VAL A 26 4.42 -3.95 0.77
C VAL A 26 4.95 -3.64 2.17
N ILE A 27 4.54 -4.43 3.16
CA ILE A 27 4.93 -4.25 4.56
C ILE A 27 5.96 -5.26 5.04
N GLY A 28 6.19 -6.31 4.27
CA GLY A 28 7.21 -7.29 4.58
C GLY A 28 7.56 -8.14 3.37
N THR A 29 8.82 -8.54 3.29
CA THR A 29 9.31 -9.42 2.22
C THR A 29 10.26 -10.44 2.82
N TRP A 30 10.27 -11.64 2.25
CA TRP A 30 11.18 -12.71 2.60
C TRP A 30 11.69 -13.39 1.33
N GLY A 31 12.97 -13.74 1.34
CA GLY A 31 13.60 -14.37 0.18
C GLY A 31 13.72 -13.44 -1.01
N SER A 32 13.49 -13.96 -2.21
CA SER A 32 13.72 -13.28 -3.48
C SER A 32 12.50 -12.51 -3.95
N ALA A 33 11.86 -11.73 -3.07
CA ALA A 33 10.70 -10.92 -3.46
C ALA A 33 11.10 -9.87 -4.51
N PRO A 34 10.26 -9.64 -5.55
CA PRO A 34 10.63 -8.76 -6.67
C PRO A 34 10.58 -7.28 -6.32
N ARG A 35 9.89 -6.90 -5.26
CA ARG A 35 9.81 -5.51 -4.79
C ARG A 35 10.09 -5.47 -3.30
N GLN A 36 10.66 -4.35 -2.85
CA GLN A 36 11.02 -4.17 -1.44
C GLN A 36 9.85 -3.63 -0.62
N ALA A 37 9.94 -3.82 0.70
CA ALA A 37 9.01 -3.20 1.63
C ALA A 37 8.98 -1.69 1.41
N GLY A 38 7.78 -1.12 1.47
CA GLY A 38 7.53 0.28 1.15
C GLY A 38 7.06 0.51 -0.28
N SER A 39 7.20 -0.47 -1.18
CA SER A 39 6.66 -0.37 -2.55
C SER A 39 5.14 -0.28 -2.51
N GLN A 40 4.56 0.53 -3.39
CA GLN A 40 3.13 0.83 -3.35
C GLN A 40 2.44 0.65 -4.69
N LEU A 41 1.13 0.40 -4.62
CA LEU A 41 0.23 0.29 -5.76
C LEU A 41 -1.04 1.04 -5.40
N ALA A 42 -1.43 2.02 -6.22
CA ALA A 42 -2.74 2.64 -6.13
C ALA A 42 -3.72 1.89 -7.02
N ILE A 43 -4.92 1.65 -6.53
CA ILE A 43 -5.98 0.94 -7.26
C ILE A 43 -7.23 1.82 -7.27
N SER A 44 -7.78 2.11 -8.45
CA SER A 44 -9.04 2.86 -8.54
C SER A 44 -10.25 1.94 -8.36
N GLY A 45 -11.40 2.54 -8.07
CA GLY A 45 -12.66 1.79 -7.98
C GLY A 45 -13.06 1.12 -9.31
N GLY A 46 -12.50 1.57 -10.43
CA GLY A 46 -12.69 0.95 -11.74
C GLY A 46 -11.65 -0.10 -12.09
N GLY A 47 -10.69 -0.35 -11.22
CA GLY A 47 -9.64 -1.36 -11.45
C GLY A 47 -8.37 -0.84 -12.13
N ASP A 48 -8.25 0.47 -12.35
CA ASP A 48 -7.01 1.06 -12.84
C ASP A 48 -5.93 1.00 -11.76
N ILE A 49 -4.67 0.87 -12.17
CA ILE A 49 -3.55 0.75 -11.23
C ILE A 49 -2.43 1.71 -11.57
N MET A 50 -1.69 2.12 -10.54
CA MET A 50 -0.47 2.92 -10.65
C MET A 50 0.54 2.39 -9.64
N GLY A 51 1.74 2.04 -10.11
CA GLY A 51 2.79 1.49 -9.26
C GLY A 51 2.92 -0.02 -9.38
N SER A 52 3.58 -0.63 -8.40
CA SER A 52 3.79 -2.08 -8.37
C SER A 52 4.14 -2.55 -6.97
N VAL A 53 3.67 -3.74 -6.61
CA VAL A 53 4.02 -4.41 -5.35
C VAL A 53 4.76 -5.73 -5.57
N SER A 54 4.73 -6.26 -6.80
CA SER A 54 5.33 -7.57 -7.07
C SER A 54 5.99 -7.68 -8.44
N GLY A 55 6.05 -6.58 -9.20
CA GLY A 55 6.58 -6.62 -10.56
C GLY A 55 5.71 -7.39 -11.55
N GLY A 56 4.42 -7.54 -11.26
CA GLY A 56 3.44 -8.18 -12.14
C GLY A 56 2.91 -9.53 -11.65
N CYS A 57 3.50 -10.11 -10.60
CA CYS A 57 3.14 -11.46 -10.14
C CYS A 57 1.75 -11.52 -9.49
N VAL A 58 1.41 -10.58 -8.63
CA VAL A 58 0.19 -10.64 -7.82
C VAL A 58 -0.71 -9.41 -7.93
N GLU A 59 -0.38 -8.45 -8.79
CA GLU A 59 -1.17 -7.22 -8.95
C GLU A 59 -2.65 -7.51 -9.22
N GLY A 60 -2.94 -8.48 -10.07
CA GLY A 60 -4.33 -8.87 -10.36
C GLY A 60 -5.09 -9.34 -9.12
N ALA A 61 -4.45 -10.14 -8.28
CA ALA A 61 -5.06 -10.61 -7.02
C ALA A 61 -5.24 -9.44 -6.04
N VAL A 62 -4.28 -8.54 -5.97
CA VAL A 62 -4.37 -7.35 -5.11
C VAL A 62 -5.51 -6.45 -5.55
N VAL A 63 -5.72 -6.26 -6.86
CA VAL A 63 -6.84 -5.48 -7.39
C VAL A 63 -8.17 -6.05 -6.92
N VAL A 64 -8.36 -7.36 -7.00
CA VAL A 64 -9.61 -8.02 -6.54
C VAL A 64 -9.85 -7.72 -5.06
N GLU A 65 -8.82 -7.87 -4.23
CA GLU A 65 -8.93 -7.61 -2.79
C GLU A 65 -9.16 -6.12 -2.49
N ALA A 66 -8.54 -5.24 -3.26
CA ALA A 66 -8.73 -3.80 -3.12
C ALA A 66 -10.17 -3.39 -3.43
N LEU A 67 -10.76 -3.96 -4.48
CA LEU A 67 -12.15 -3.68 -4.82
C LEU A 67 -13.11 -4.16 -3.72
N GLU A 68 -12.83 -5.31 -3.10
CA GLU A 68 -13.60 -5.77 -1.95
C GLU A 68 -13.43 -4.83 -0.73
N ALA A 69 -12.20 -4.35 -0.50
CA ALA A 69 -11.92 -3.38 0.57
C ALA A 69 -12.70 -2.07 0.37
N LEU A 70 -12.86 -1.64 -0.88
CA LEU A 70 -13.66 -0.45 -1.19
C LEU A 70 -15.14 -0.66 -0.92
N LYS A 71 -15.66 -1.89 -1.05
CA LYS A 71 -17.05 -2.21 -0.76
C LYS A 71 -17.33 -2.25 0.73
N ASP A 72 -16.48 -2.88 1.52
CA ASP A 72 -16.71 -3.07 2.95
C ASP A 72 -16.07 -1.96 3.82
N GLY A 73 -15.19 -1.14 3.26
CA GLY A 73 -14.52 -0.06 3.97
C GLY A 73 -13.44 -0.50 4.94
N LEU A 74 -13.02 -1.77 4.87
CA LEU A 74 -12.09 -2.36 5.82
C LEU A 74 -10.72 -2.62 5.19
N PRO A 75 -9.62 -2.36 5.91
CA PRO A 75 -8.30 -2.72 5.45
C PRO A 75 -8.08 -4.22 5.60
N ARG A 76 -7.07 -4.73 4.91
CA ARG A 76 -6.67 -6.13 5.03
C ARG A 76 -5.19 -6.32 4.75
N VAL A 77 -4.63 -7.37 5.33
CA VAL A 77 -3.26 -7.79 5.06
C VAL A 77 -3.33 -9.04 4.20
N LEU A 78 -2.63 -9.01 3.07
CA LEU A 78 -2.55 -10.11 2.13
C LEU A 78 -1.17 -10.75 2.20
N GLU A 79 -1.10 -12.06 2.08
CA GLU A 79 0.15 -12.80 2.07
C GLU A 79 0.21 -13.64 0.80
N TYR A 80 1.33 -13.57 0.08
CA TYR A 80 1.54 -14.29 -1.16
C TYR A 80 2.90 -14.99 -1.14
N GLY A 81 2.96 -16.13 -1.82
CA GLY A 81 4.17 -16.94 -1.86
C GLY A 81 4.41 -17.77 -0.62
N VAL A 82 3.43 -17.85 0.27
CA VAL A 82 3.54 -18.54 1.54
C VAL A 82 3.05 -19.96 1.38
N SER A 83 3.97 -20.92 1.51
CA SER A 83 3.69 -22.33 1.71
C SER A 83 3.16 -23.13 0.52
N ASP A 84 3.82 -24.25 0.29
CA ASP A 84 3.48 -25.24 -0.74
C ASP A 84 2.22 -26.06 -0.42
N ASP A 85 1.66 -25.90 0.78
CA ASP A 85 0.52 -26.70 1.24
C ASP A 85 -0.81 -26.20 0.70
N ASP A 86 -0.84 -24.98 0.14
CA ASP A 86 -2.04 -24.43 -0.45
C ASP A 86 -1.87 -24.33 -1.97
N ALA A 87 -2.36 -25.36 -2.67
CA ALA A 87 -2.26 -25.47 -4.12
C ALA A 87 -2.99 -24.33 -4.86
N PHE A 88 -3.79 -23.55 -4.15
CA PHE A 88 -4.56 -22.44 -4.71
C PHE A 88 -3.99 -21.08 -4.34
N SER A 89 -2.94 -21.01 -3.51
CA SER A 89 -2.32 -19.74 -3.17
C SER A 89 -1.61 -19.16 -4.39
N VAL A 90 -1.66 -17.83 -4.52
CA VAL A 90 -0.92 -17.14 -5.57
C VAL A 90 0.56 -17.14 -5.17
N GLY A 91 1.36 -17.90 -5.91
CA GLY A 91 2.81 -17.96 -5.67
C GLY A 91 3.54 -16.84 -6.38
N LEU A 92 4.70 -16.46 -5.85
CA LEU A 92 5.61 -15.56 -6.53
C LEU A 92 6.51 -16.35 -7.47
N ALA A 93 6.66 -15.89 -8.72
CA ALA A 93 7.51 -16.55 -9.71
C ALA A 93 8.98 -16.64 -9.26
N CYS A 94 9.41 -15.70 -8.41
CA CYS A 94 10.78 -15.67 -7.86
C CYS A 94 10.96 -16.56 -6.62
N GLY A 95 9.91 -17.21 -6.12
CA GLY A 95 9.96 -18.06 -4.94
C GLY A 95 10.01 -17.34 -3.60
N GLY A 96 9.92 -16.01 -3.59
CA GLY A 96 9.88 -15.23 -2.36
C GLY A 96 8.49 -15.14 -1.75
N GLU A 97 8.40 -14.44 -0.63
CA GLU A 97 7.14 -14.19 0.08
C GLU A 97 6.97 -12.69 0.29
N ILE A 98 5.74 -12.19 0.18
CA ILE A 98 5.43 -10.80 0.47
C ILE A 98 4.15 -10.68 1.30
N ARG A 99 4.11 -9.65 2.14
CA ARG A 99 2.90 -9.22 2.84
C ARG A 99 2.54 -7.83 2.36
N ILE A 100 1.27 -7.61 2.06
CA ILE A 100 0.76 -6.36 1.50
C ILE A 100 -0.41 -5.88 2.35
N LEU A 101 -0.32 -4.62 2.80
CA LEU A 101 -1.43 -3.95 3.46
C LEU A 101 -2.26 -3.22 2.42
N VAL A 102 -3.55 -3.52 2.34
CA VAL A 102 -4.49 -2.85 1.45
C VAL A 102 -5.41 -1.97 2.29
N GLU A 103 -5.46 -0.68 1.97
CA GLU A 103 -6.25 0.30 2.71
C GLU A 103 -7.17 1.07 1.77
N PRO A 104 -8.50 1.05 2.01
CA PRO A 104 -9.42 1.90 1.24
C PRO A 104 -9.29 3.36 1.71
N VAL A 105 -9.14 4.27 0.76
CA VAL A 105 -9.04 5.70 1.03
C VAL A 105 -10.43 6.26 1.36
N GLY A 106 -10.51 7.07 2.41
CA GLY A 106 -11.78 7.64 2.88
C GLY A 106 -12.50 6.73 3.86
N GLY A 107 -12.07 5.48 3.96
CA GLY A 107 -12.53 4.53 4.97
C GLY A 107 -11.55 4.50 6.14
N THR A 108 -10.81 3.39 6.25
CA THR A 108 -9.82 3.23 7.32
C THR A 108 -8.54 4.04 7.08
N LEU A 109 -8.23 4.41 5.84
CA LEU A 109 -7.19 5.39 5.55
C LEU A 109 -7.86 6.74 5.31
N PRO A 110 -7.87 7.67 6.30
CA PRO A 110 -8.56 8.94 6.15
C PRO A 110 -7.98 9.79 5.03
N GLU A 111 -8.84 10.50 4.31
CA GLU A 111 -8.42 11.43 3.25
C GLU A 111 -7.42 12.46 3.77
N ASP A 112 -7.68 13.03 4.96
CA ASP A 112 -6.82 14.05 5.56
C ASP A 112 -5.40 13.54 5.80
N LEU A 113 -5.27 12.29 6.22
CA LEU A 113 -3.97 11.68 6.47
C LEU A 113 -3.21 11.49 5.15
N LEU A 114 -3.90 10.99 4.12
CA LEU A 114 -3.29 10.83 2.80
C LEU A 114 -2.92 12.18 2.20
N ALA A 115 -3.76 13.20 2.36
CA ALA A 115 -3.46 14.57 1.91
C ALA A 115 -2.22 15.12 2.62
N ALA A 116 -2.05 14.86 3.91
CA ALA A 116 -0.87 15.29 4.66
C ALA A 116 0.41 14.60 4.14
N ILE A 117 0.33 13.33 3.78
CA ILE A 117 1.44 12.61 3.15
C ILE A 117 1.80 13.25 1.81
N VAL A 118 0.82 13.54 0.97
CA VAL A 118 1.03 14.17 -0.34
C VAL A 118 1.67 15.55 -0.18
N THR A 119 1.20 16.34 0.78
CA THR A 119 1.75 17.67 1.07
C THR A 119 3.21 17.58 1.51
N ALA A 120 3.54 16.65 2.41
CA ALA A 120 4.91 16.44 2.87
C ALA A 120 5.83 16.01 1.73
N ARG A 121 5.35 15.14 0.84
CA ARG A 121 6.12 14.70 -0.33
C ARG A 121 6.41 15.87 -1.27
N ALA A 122 5.43 16.72 -1.54
CA ALA A 122 5.61 17.91 -2.39
C ALA A 122 6.62 18.90 -1.79
N ALA A 123 6.62 19.05 -0.47
CA ALA A 123 7.55 19.90 0.25
C ALA A 123 8.90 19.22 0.53
N ARG A 124 9.08 17.96 0.14
CA ARG A 124 10.26 17.15 0.42
C ARG A 124 10.59 17.07 1.91
N GLN A 125 9.56 16.99 2.72
CA GLN A 125 9.69 16.83 4.16
C GLN A 125 9.61 15.35 4.54
N PRO A 126 10.57 14.84 5.30
CA PRO A 126 10.52 13.46 5.77
C PRO A 126 9.28 13.24 6.66
N LEU A 127 8.57 12.15 6.40
CA LEU A 127 7.38 11.77 7.14
C LEU A 127 7.28 10.26 7.17
N ALA A 128 6.94 9.70 8.32
CA ALA A 128 6.63 8.29 8.44
C ALA A 128 5.14 8.12 8.71
N TYR A 129 4.56 7.16 8.05
CA TYR A 129 3.20 6.73 8.29
C TYR A 129 3.25 5.42 9.08
N GLY A 130 2.75 5.47 10.30
CA GLY A 130 2.64 4.30 11.16
C GLY A 130 1.22 3.81 11.26
N VAL A 131 1.04 2.50 11.16
CA VAL A 131 -0.26 1.86 11.34
C VAL A 131 -0.08 0.59 12.17
N THR A 132 -0.96 0.39 13.17
CA THR A 132 -1.00 -0.86 13.90
C THR A 132 -1.93 -1.83 13.18
N LEU A 133 -1.48 -3.06 12.98
CA LEU A 133 -2.28 -4.08 12.28
C LEU A 133 -3.36 -4.68 13.20
N GLU A 134 -3.27 -4.39 14.48
CA GLU A 134 -4.33 -4.70 15.44
C GLU A 134 -5.03 -3.40 15.83
N GLY A 135 -6.31 -3.27 15.50
CA GLY A 135 -7.10 -2.08 15.80
C GLY A 135 -6.96 -0.93 14.81
N TRP A 136 -6.03 -1.03 13.85
CA TRP A 136 -5.88 -0.08 12.74
C TRP A 136 -5.66 1.37 13.16
N HIS A 137 -4.93 1.61 14.24
CA HIS A 137 -4.56 2.96 14.66
C HIS A 137 -3.49 3.52 13.73
N ARG A 138 -3.67 4.75 13.30
CA ARG A 138 -2.79 5.42 12.35
C ARG A 138 -2.18 6.66 12.94
N ARG A 139 -0.93 6.94 12.55
CA ARG A 139 -0.20 8.09 13.03
C ARG A 139 0.81 8.55 12.01
N LEU A 140 0.93 9.87 11.85
CA LEU A 140 2.02 10.47 11.09
C LEU A 140 3.11 10.91 12.07
N LEU A 141 4.37 10.59 11.72
CA LEU A 141 5.53 10.87 12.54
C LEU A 141 6.51 11.73 11.73
N GLY A 142 6.84 12.90 12.25
CA GLY A 142 7.91 13.72 11.68
C GLY A 142 9.29 13.21 12.13
N PRO A 143 10.38 13.82 11.62
CA PRO A 143 11.75 13.38 11.98
C PRO A 143 12.03 13.38 13.47
N ALA A 144 11.46 14.33 14.23
CA ALA A 144 11.67 14.43 15.67
C ALA A 144 11.02 13.28 16.44
N ASP A 145 9.97 12.66 15.89
CA ASP A 145 9.22 11.59 16.54
C ASP A 145 9.78 10.20 16.24
N LEU A 146 10.69 10.11 15.27
CA LEU A 146 11.25 8.83 14.85
C LEU A 146 12.45 8.43 15.73
N PRO A 147 12.57 7.14 16.09
CA PRO A 147 13.79 6.64 16.69
C PRO A 147 15.00 6.94 15.79
N ALA A 148 16.18 7.13 16.42
CA ALA A 148 17.39 7.51 15.68
C ALA A 148 17.69 6.58 14.49
N ARG A 149 17.39 5.29 14.61
CA ARG A 149 17.60 4.29 13.56
C ARG A 149 16.77 4.51 12.28
N PHE A 150 15.78 5.41 12.32
CA PHE A 150 14.93 5.71 11.18
C PHE A 150 15.07 7.15 10.69
N ARG A 151 16.07 7.89 11.19
CA ARG A 151 16.26 9.30 10.83
C ARG A 151 17.27 9.52 9.70
N ASP A 152 17.99 8.49 9.31
CA ASP A 152 19.05 8.57 8.30
C ASP A 152 18.54 8.28 6.90
#